data_3500ebb063bfb9fd257674825ae6c215
#
_entry.id   3500ebb063bfb9fd257674825ae6c215
#
_cell.length_a   1.000
_cell.length_b   1.000
_cell.length_c   1.000
_cell.angle_alpha   90.00
_cell.angle_beta   90.00
_cell.angle_gamma   90.00
#
_symmetry.space_group_name_H-M   'P 1'
#
loop_
_entity.id
_entity.type
_entity.pdbx_description
1 polymer ?
#
loop_
_entity_poly.entity_id
_entity_poly.type
_entity_poly.pdbx_seq_one_letter_code
_entity_poly.pdbx_strand_id
1 'polypeptide(L)'
;MGKFYVISGDDEFSRKQRAREIIGELAGDNPEDNPALEIIAGDAPDAKDAVVAGRFLDSLRTPPFLCENKIVWLRHFSDLAPFNAADPAEPYCDIIEFLSEPLPPEVHVVIDGPGLDQRKSFAKVLKAAGAIMESKAVAKMTDRNYADSRRMAIEEFMQKTGKRITRDAMQFLCDTVGGDAGTLANELEKLRCYVGANPEITLADCRDIVSRTPETISWEYTGAVTSGDVQRALRLAGIMLSSGEPEIRILASLAGEFQKMIQTRLSMLELGVKRPGPNTFSSLPQDIKDKFPNNPLLKIHPYRAFKICEAAAQFNDQELAEKLSAIRDAYRALVSGGGETRIILEQLTFKLAKKHRY
;
A
#
# COMPACT_ATOMS: atom_id res chain seq x y z
N MET A 1 3.31 21.04 30.41
CA MET A 1 3.10 21.40 28.99
C MET A 1 2.17 20.35 28.41
N GLY A 2 1.08 20.75 27.77
CA GLY A 2 0.12 19.85 27.16
C GLY A 2 0.79 18.97 26.09
N LYS A 3 0.33 17.73 25.92
CA LYS A 3 0.83 16.85 24.88
C LYS A 3 0.11 17.12 23.56
N PHE A 4 0.85 17.23 22.48
CA PHE A 4 0.30 17.54 21.17
C PHE A 4 0.79 16.53 20.12
N TYR A 5 -0.11 15.79 19.52
CA TYR A 5 0.19 14.79 18.52
C TYR A 5 -0.53 15.07 17.20
N VAL A 6 0.18 14.89 16.09
CA VAL A 6 -0.38 15.00 14.74
C VAL A 6 0.03 13.78 13.93
N ILE A 7 -0.94 12.94 13.58
CA ILE A 7 -0.75 11.72 12.83
C ILE A 7 -1.31 11.93 11.42
N SER A 8 -0.44 11.96 10.43
CA SER A 8 -0.83 12.21 9.04
C SER A 8 -0.41 11.06 8.12
N GLY A 9 -0.82 11.14 6.86
CA GLY A 9 -0.43 10.21 5.81
C GLY A 9 -1.60 9.51 5.15
N ASP A 10 -1.30 8.79 4.10
CA ASP A 10 -2.26 8.08 3.24
C ASP A 10 -2.53 6.63 3.68
N ASP A 11 -1.74 6.07 4.62
CA ASP A 11 -2.08 4.81 5.28
C ASP A 11 -3.14 5.04 6.37
N GLU A 12 -4.39 4.95 5.96
CA GLU A 12 -5.54 5.20 6.82
C GLU A 12 -5.59 4.25 8.03
N PHE A 13 -5.30 2.97 7.82
CA PHE A 13 -5.34 1.97 8.88
C PHE A 13 -4.29 2.27 9.96
N SER A 14 -3.02 2.40 9.56
CA SER A 14 -1.91 2.67 10.50
C SER A 14 -2.08 4.02 11.20
N ARG A 15 -2.62 5.03 10.50
CA ARG A 15 -2.94 6.34 11.08
C ARG A 15 -4.01 6.22 12.16
N LYS A 16 -5.14 5.59 11.85
CA LYS A 16 -6.25 5.39 12.78
C LYS A 16 -5.84 4.55 14.00
N GLN A 17 -5.06 3.50 13.77
CA GLN A 17 -4.55 2.66 14.86
C GLN A 17 -3.64 3.47 15.79
N ARG A 18 -2.68 4.21 15.24
CA ARG A 18 -1.75 5.02 16.05
C ARG A 18 -2.46 6.10 16.85
N ALA A 19 -3.46 6.77 16.26
CA ALA A 19 -4.28 7.74 16.99
C ALA A 19 -5.00 7.11 18.18
N ARG A 20 -5.59 5.92 18.01
CA ARG A 20 -6.25 5.17 19.11
C ARG A 20 -5.26 4.77 20.21
N GLU A 21 -4.06 4.32 19.87
CA GLU A 21 -3.01 3.99 20.83
C GLU A 21 -2.67 5.23 21.69
N ILE A 22 -2.45 6.38 21.07
CA ILE A 22 -2.17 7.64 21.77
C ILE A 22 -3.33 8.06 22.66
N ILE A 23 -4.57 7.93 22.19
CA ILE A 23 -5.75 8.22 23.00
C ILE A 23 -5.84 7.26 24.19
N GLY A 24 -5.57 5.98 24.01
CA GLY A 24 -5.49 5.00 25.11
C GLY A 24 -4.42 5.37 26.15
N GLU A 25 -3.24 5.84 25.72
CA GLU A 25 -2.19 6.32 26.60
C GLU A 25 -2.59 7.60 27.40
N LEU A 26 -3.43 8.46 26.80
CA LEU A 26 -3.85 9.74 27.41
C LEU A 26 -5.11 9.59 28.28
N ALA A 27 -6.08 8.80 27.81
CA ALA A 27 -7.43 8.72 28.39
C ALA A 27 -7.66 7.43 29.20
N GLY A 28 -6.73 6.46 29.14
CA GLY A 28 -6.83 5.16 29.84
C GLY A 28 -7.53 4.07 29.03
N ASP A 29 -7.79 2.92 29.66
CA ASP A 29 -8.25 1.69 29.02
C ASP A 29 -9.64 1.78 28.36
N ASN A 30 -10.50 2.66 28.87
CA ASN A 30 -11.83 2.94 28.30
C ASN A 30 -11.93 4.42 27.88
N PRO A 31 -11.30 4.83 26.78
CA PRO A 31 -11.23 6.24 26.39
C PRO A 31 -12.62 6.88 26.19
N GLU A 32 -13.61 6.12 25.67
CA GLU A 32 -14.96 6.62 25.38
C GLU A 32 -15.77 6.97 26.64
N ASP A 33 -15.42 6.37 27.78
CA ASP A 33 -16.05 6.66 29.07
C ASP A 33 -15.35 7.79 29.83
N ASN A 34 -14.22 8.31 29.32
CA ASN A 34 -13.45 9.35 29.97
C ASN A 34 -14.05 10.72 29.74
N PRO A 35 -14.58 11.41 30.78
CA PRO A 35 -15.21 12.74 30.62
C PRO A 35 -14.22 13.85 30.22
N ALA A 36 -12.91 13.60 30.31
CA ALA A 36 -11.90 14.53 29.83
C ALA A 36 -11.67 14.47 28.31
N LEU A 37 -12.16 13.40 27.63
CA LEU A 37 -11.97 13.20 26.21
C LEU A 37 -13.13 13.80 25.41
N GLU A 38 -12.83 14.78 24.60
CA GLU A 38 -13.76 15.35 23.62
C GLU A 38 -13.36 14.92 22.19
N ILE A 39 -14.25 14.19 21.53
CA ILE A 39 -14.04 13.65 20.19
C ILE A 39 -14.77 14.49 19.16
N ILE A 40 -14.04 15.12 18.26
CA ILE A 40 -14.56 15.84 17.10
C ILE A 40 -14.41 14.91 15.88
N ALA A 41 -15.49 14.23 15.48
CA ALA A 41 -15.46 13.26 14.39
C ALA A 41 -15.43 13.96 13.03
N GLY A 42 -14.36 13.77 12.27
CA GLY A 42 -14.20 14.27 10.91
C GLY A 42 -14.78 13.35 9.84
N ASP A 43 -15.13 12.12 10.21
CA ASP A 43 -15.70 11.09 9.33
C ASP A 43 -17.22 10.97 9.43
N ALA A 44 -17.90 11.93 10.05
CA ALA A 44 -19.36 11.94 10.11
C ALA A 44 -19.97 12.19 8.72
N PRO A 45 -21.00 11.41 8.31
CA PRO A 45 -21.49 11.39 6.91
C PRO A 45 -21.95 12.75 6.34
N ASP A 46 -22.42 13.65 7.19
CA ASP A 46 -22.98 14.95 6.78
C ASP A 46 -22.15 16.17 7.22
N ALA A 47 -20.97 15.94 7.79
CA ALA A 47 -20.15 17.04 8.31
C ALA A 47 -19.27 17.64 7.20
N LYS A 48 -19.54 18.90 6.86
CA LYS A 48 -18.62 19.70 6.04
C LYS A 48 -17.37 19.98 6.85
N ASP A 49 -16.19 19.86 6.23
CA ASP A 49 -14.89 20.01 6.88
C ASP A 49 -14.74 21.33 7.66
N ALA A 50 -15.24 22.45 7.10
CA ALA A 50 -15.23 23.73 7.79
C ALA A 50 -16.09 23.75 9.06
N VAL A 51 -17.19 22.99 9.11
CA VAL A 51 -18.02 22.87 10.32
C VAL A 51 -17.31 22.05 11.39
N VAL A 52 -16.67 20.94 10.98
CA VAL A 52 -15.87 20.10 11.87
C VAL A 52 -14.69 20.90 12.44
N ALA A 53 -13.98 21.63 11.58
CA ALA A 53 -12.89 22.51 11.98
C ALA A 53 -13.35 23.59 12.95
N GLY A 54 -14.55 24.20 12.72
CA GLY A 54 -15.15 25.16 13.66
C GLY A 54 -15.42 24.54 15.04
N ARG A 55 -16.00 23.37 15.11
CA ARG A 55 -16.23 22.62 16.37
C ARG A 55 -14.91 22.30 17.08
N PHE A 56 -13.90 21.94 16.30
CA PHE A 56 -12.56 21.69 16.86
C PHE A 56 -11.97 22.95 17.48
N LEU A 57 -12.09 24.09 16.81
CA LEU A 57 -11.66 25.39 17.35
C LEU A 57 -12.42 25.76 18.64
N ASP A 58 -13.73 25.59 18.68
CA ASP A 58 -14.56 25.84 19.86
C ASP A 58 -14.11 24.95 21.03
N SER A 59 -13.84 23.68 20.75
CA SER A 59 -13.31 22.76 21.74
C SER A 59 -11.92 23.20 22.25
N LEU A 60 -11.01 23.62 21.38
CA LEU A 60 -9.68 24.10 21.78
C LEU A 60 -9.76 25.34 22.69
N ARG A 61 -10.72 26.25 22.45
CA ARG A 61 -10.92 27.50 23.21
C ARG A 61 -11.66 27.27 24.54
N THR A 62 -12.35 26.14 24.69
CA THR A 62 -13.10 25.82 25.91
C THR A 62 -12.19 25.19 26.95
N PRO A 63 -12.04 25.76 28.15
CA PRO A 63 -11.20 25.19 29.21
C PRO A 63 -11.76 23.85 29.72
N PRO A 64 -10.92 23.03 30.41
CA PRO A 64 -11.39 21.82 31.08
C PRO A 64 -12.57 22.11 32.04
N PHE A 65 -13.59 21.25 32.02
CA PHE A 65 -14.73 21.33 32.91
C PHE A 65 -14.94 20.02 33.65
N LEU A 66 -14.99 20.05 34.96
CA LEU A 66 -15.11 18.88 35.86
C LEU A 66 -13.90 17.90 35.85
N CYS A 67 -12.86 18.17 35.08
CA CYS A 67 -11.64 17.36 35.00
C CYS A 67 -10.39 18.22 35.14
N GLU A 68 -9.29 17.65 35.64
CA GLU A 68 -8.00 18.37 35.75
C GLU A 68 -7.36 18.59 34.37
N ASN A 69 -7.63 17.68 33.43
CA ASN A 69 -7.08 17.74 32.07
C ASN A 69 -8.22 17.63 31.04
N LYS A 70 -7.97 18.14 29.83
CA LYS A 70 -8.82 18.01 28.67
C LYS A 70 -8.02 17.38 27.53
N ILE A 71 -8.62 16.39 26.86
CA ILE A 71 -8.08 15.75 25.68
C ILE A 71 -9.01 16.06 24.50
N VAL A 72 -8.54 16.78 23.51
CA VAL A 72 -9.29 17.10 22.30
C VAL A 72 -8.76 16.25 21.15
N TRP A 73 -9.59 15.40 20.61
CA TRP A 73 -9.24 14.55 19.48
C TRP A 73 -10.02 14.94 18.23
N LEU A 74 -9.34 15.57 17.27
CA LEU A 74 -9.84 15.73 15.91
C LEU A 74 -9.65 14.39 15.19
N ARG A 75 -10.70 13.55 15.26
CA ARG A 75 -10.67 12.16 14.84
C ARG A 75 -10.98 12.03 13.35
N HIS A 76 -10.06 11.41 12.60
CA HIS A 76 -10.25 11.01 11.20
C HIS A 76 -10.67 12.18 10.31
N PHE A 77 -10.02 13.33 10.48
CA PHE A 77 -10.32 14.48 9.63
C PHE A 77 -10.09 14.13 8.16
N SER A 78 -10.99 14.56 7.29
CA SER A 78 -11.03 14.10 5.90
C SER A 78 -9.80 14.55 5.09
N ASP A 79 -9.34 15.80 5.29
CA ASP A 79 -8.17 16.36 4.61
C ASP A 79 -7.56 17.53 5.41
N LEU A 80 -6.27 17.42 5.71
CA LEU A 80 -5.49 18.48 6.35
C LEU A 80 -4.88 19.47 5.33
N ALA A 81 -5.10 19.27 4.02
CA ALA A 81 -4.56 20.17 3.00
C ALA A 81 -5.05 21.62 3.10
N PRO A 82 -6.30 21.94 3.51
CA PRO A 82 -6.75 23.30 3.71
C PRO A 82 -5.88 24.13 4.67
N PHE A 83 -5.30 23.50 5.70
CA PHE A 83 -4.35 24.16 6.61
C PHE A 83 -3.03 24.52 5.92
N ASN A 84 -2.70 23.94 4.78
CA ASN A 84 -1.47 24.20 4.02
C ASN A 84 -1.65 25.33 2.99
N ALA A 85 -2.82 25.95 2.87
CA ALA A 85 -3.07 27.06 1.96
C ALA A 85 -2.16 28.24 2.29
N ALA A 86 -1.88 29.08 1.29
CA ALA A 86 -1.09 30.30 1.52
C ALA A 86 -1.88 31.34 2.35
N ASP A 87 -3.19 31.35 2.17
CA ASP A 87 -4.16 32.17 2.88
C ASP A 87 -5.34 31.27 3.30
N PRO A 88 -5.23 30.58 4.44
CA PRO A 88 -6.28 29.67 4.90
C PRO A 88 -7.54 30.46 5.28
N ALA A 89 -8.68 30.04 4.78
CA ALA A 89 -9.98 30.62 5.16
C ALA A 89 -10.37 30.26 6.61
N GLU A 90 -11.31 30.98 7.20
CA GLU A 90 -11.94 30.59 8.46
C GLU A 90 -12.66 29.22 8.31
N PRO A 91 -12.58 28.36 9.35
CA PRO A 91 -11.92 28.52 10.66
C PRO A 91 -10.45 28.06 10.70
N TYR A 92 -9.86 27.70 9.56
CA TYR A 92 -8.49 27.13 9.52
C TYR A 92 -7.44 28.12 9.96
N CYS A 93 -7.56 29.41 9.59
CA CYS A 93 -6.63 30.46 10.02
C CYS A 93 -6.64 30.61 11.55
N ASP A 94 -7.82 30.62 12.17
CA ASP A 94 -7.98 30.76 13.62
C ASP A 94 -7.41 29.56 14.38
N ILE A 95 -7.57 28.34 13.83
CA ILE A 95 -6.95 27.14 14.41
C ILE A 95 -5.43 27.22 14.32
N ILE A 96 -4.88 27.69 13.20
CA ILE A 96 -3.43 27.87 13.02
C ILE A 96 -2.91 28.88 14.02
N GLU A 97 -3.62 30.01 14.20
CA GLU A 97 -3.25 31.05 15.18
C GLU A 97 -3.27 30.46 16.59
N PHE A 98 -4.32 29.76 17.01
CA PHE A 98 -4.41 29.13 18.32
C PHE A 98 -3.28 28.13 18.56
N LEU A 99 -3.00 27.26 17.57
CA LEU A 99 -1.96 26.23 17.66
C LEU A 99 -0.54 26.77 17.46
N SER A 100 -0.37 28.05 17.14
CA SER A 100 0.95 28.69 17.09
C SER A 100 1.54 28.98 18.47
N GLU A 101 0.69 29.07 19.47
CA GLU A 101 1.07 29.24 20.86
C GLU A 101 1.23 27.89 21.58
N PRO A 102 2.09 27.78 22.61
CA PRO A 102 2.21 26.58 23.42
C PRO A 102 0.87 26.20 24.08
N LEU A 103 0.46 24.93 23.93
CA LEU A 103 -0.77 24.44 24.57
C LEU A 103 -0.69 24.59 26.10
N PRO A 104 -1.82 24.96 26.76
CA PRO A 104 -1.93 24.92 28.21
C PRO A 104 -1.54 23.54 28.77
N PRO A 105 -0.91 23.45 29.95
CA PRO A 105 -0.44 22.16 30.47
C PRO A 105 -1.55 21.12 30.65
N GLU A 106 -2.75 21.58 30.93
CA GLU A 106 -3.95 20.76 31.12
C GLU A 106 -4.66 20.33 29.82
N VAL A 107 -4.24 20.86 28.64
CA VAL A 107 -4.87 20.56 27.34
C VAL A 107 -3.98 19.66 26.52
N HIS A 108 -4.50 18.49 26.14
CA HIS A 108 -3.86 17.56 25.21
C HIS A 108 -4.60 17.57 23.89
N VAL A 109 -3.87 17.59 22.78
CA VAL A 109 -4.46 17.63 21.44
C VAL A 109 -3.95 16.47 20.61
N VAL A 110 -4.88 15.77 19.95
CA VAL A 110 -4.56 14.72 18.97
C VAL A 110 -5.30 15.04 17.67
N ILE A 111 -4.57 15.13 16.58
CA ILE A 111 -5.11 15.34 15.24
C ILE A 111 -4.72 14.17 14.37
N ASP A 112 -5.68 13.52 13.70
CA ASP A 112 -5.39 12.54 12.68
C ASP A 112 -6.16 12.81 11.38
N GLY A 113 -5.43 12.83 10.27
CA GLY A 113 -5.98 13.08 8.94
C GLY A 113 -4.92 13.00 7.83
N PRO A 114 -5.32 12.75 6.57
CA PRO A 114 -4.41 12.82 5.42
C PRO A 114 -4.08 14.27 5.04
N GLY A 115 -3.22 14.46 4.04
CA GLY A 115 -3.02 15.73 3.36
C GLY A 115 -2.04 16.72 4.00
N LEU A 116 -1.41 16.39 5.14
CA LEU A 116 -0.42 17.28 5.76
C LEU A 116 0.93 17.23 5.01
N ASP A 117 1.32 18.32 4.37
CA ASP A 117 2.67 18.48 3.79
C ASP A 117 3.63 19.04 4.84
N GLN A 118 4.56 18.23 5.31
CA GLN A 118 5.55 18.58 6.32
C GLN A 118 6.50 19.73 5.94
N ARG A 119 6.55 20.13 4.66
CA ARG A 119 7.37 21.24 4.14
C ARG A 119 6.66 22.59 4.23
N LYS A 120 5.34 22.59 4.39
CA LYS A 120 4.49 23.79 4.39
C LYS A 120 4.51 24.53 5.74
N SER A 121 3.95 25.73 5.74
CA SER A 121 3.93 26.65 6.89
C SER A 121 3.24 26.03 8.10
N PHE A 122 2.10 25.41 7.92
CA PHE A 122 1.35 24.80 9.02
C PHE A 122 2.16 23.74 9.77
N ALA A 123 2.83 22.84 9.07
CA ALA A 123 3.69 21.85 9.72
C ALA A 123 4.85 22.48 10.53
N LYS A 124 5.35 23.63 10.08
CA LYS A 124 6.38 24.39 10.84
C LYS A 124 5.79 25.00 12.11
N VAL A 125 4.58 25.55 12.03
CA VAL A 125 3.84 26.07 13.20
C VAL A 125 3.63 24.96 14.22
N LEU A 126 3.11 23.81 13.82
CA LEU A 126 2.89 22.66 14.71
C LEU A 126 4.18 22.21 15.40
N LYS A 127 5.29 22.14 14.66
CA LYS A 127 6.61 21.80 15.23
C LYS A 127 7.11 22.84 16.24
N ALA A 128 6.93 24.11 15.93
CA ALA A 128 7.31 25.19 16.85
C ALA A 128 6.48 25.17 18.15
N ALA A 129 5.20 24.80 18.06
CA ALA A 129 4.31 24.59 19.21
C ALA A 129 4.60 23.28 19.98
N GLY A 130 5.60 22.50 19.58
CA GLY A 130 6.01 21.26 20.26
C GLY A 130 5.20 20.02 19.88
N ALA A 131 4.50 20.04 18.74
CA ALA A 131 3.74 18.88 18.27
C ALA A 131 4.67 17.71 17.89
N ILE A 132 4.32 16.51 18.35
CA ILE A 132 4.92 15.24 17.92
C ILE A 132 4.20 14.81 16.63
N MET A 133 4.93 14.86 15.53
CA MET A 133 4.36 14.61 14.20
C MET A 133 4.80 13.23 13.69
N GLU A 134 3.82 12.38 13.40
CA GLU A 134 4.04 11.08 12.76
C GLU A 134 3.39 11.07 11.37
N SER A 135 4.07 10.47 10.39
CA SER A 135 3.53 10.27 9.05
C SER A 135 3.45 8.77 8.74
N LYS A 136 2.26 8.31 8.41
CA LYS A 136 1.98 6.92 8.03
C LYS A 136 1.71 6.86 6.53
N ALA A 137 2.68 6.40 5.77
CA ALA A 137 2.58 6.28 4.31
C ALA A 137 2.29 4.84 3.90
N VAL A 138 1.44 4.67 2.90
CA VAL A 138 1.21 3.34 2.29
C VAL A 138 2.49 2.86 1.63
N ALA A 139 3.02 1.74 2.10
CA ALA A 139 4.15 1.09 1.48
C ALA A 139 3.72 0.49 0.13
N LYS A 140 4.36 0.92 -0.96
CA LYS A 140 4.08 0.40 -2.31
C LYS A 140 4.97 -0.81 -2.60
N MET A 141 4.45 -1.80 -3.30
CA MET A 141 5.22 -2.99 -3.72
C MET A 141 6.49 -2.64 -4.53
N THR A 142 6.52 -1.43 -5.12
CA THR A 142 7.68 -0.90 -5.84
C THR A 142 8.74 -0.31 -4.93
N ASP A 143 8.43 -0.06 -3.66
CA ASP A 143 9.34 0.58 -2.73
C ASP A 143 10.45 -0.39 -2.31
N ARG A 144 11.66 0.12 -2.19
CA ARG A 144 12.85 -0.68 -1.84
C ARG A 144 12.69 -1.41 -0.51
N ASN A 145 11.98 -0.81 0.43
CA ASN A 145 11.81 -1.31 1.80
C ASN A 145 10.45 -1.99 2.03
N TYR A 146 9.68 -2.26 0.96
CA TYR A 146 8.34 -2.83 1.09
C TYR A 146 8.32 -4.15 1.86
N ALA A 147 9.18 -5.09 1.45
CA ALA A 147 9.27 -6.40 2.09
C ALA A 147 9.71 -6.29 3.57
N ASP A 148 10.64 -5.39 3.87
CA ASP A 148 11.13 -5.17 5.22
C ASP A 148 10.06 -4.53 6.11
N SER A 149 9.32 -3.54 5.59
CA SER A 149 8.20 -2.91 6.32
C SER A 149 7.11 -3.92 6.68
N ARG A 150 6.79 -4.82 5.76
CA ARG A 150 5.80 -5.89 6.02
C ARG A 150 6.29 -6.89 7.04
N ARG A 151 7.56 -7.30 6.94
CA ARG A 151 8.17 -8.19 7.92
C ARG A 151 8.14 -7.58 9.32
N MET A 152 8.50 -6.31 9.44
CA MET A 152 8.43 -5.57 10.71
C MET A 152 7.01 -5.52 11.28
N ALA A 153 6.00 -5.25 10.44
CA ALA A 153 4.60 -5.23 10.88
C ALA A 153 4.13 -6.61 11.38
N ILE A 154 4.53 -7.70 10.71
CA ILE A 154 4.22 -9.06 11.16
C ILE A 154 4.93 -9.37 12.50
N GLU A 155 6.23 -9.02 12.62
CA GLU A 155 7.00 -9.23 13.85
C GLU A 155 6.41 -8.46 15.03
N GLU A 156 6.00 -7.21 14.82
CA GLU A 156 5.34 -6.38 15.83
C GLU A 156 4.02 -7.01 16.29
N PHE A 157 3.20 -7.51 15.34
CA PHE A 157 1.96 -8.21 15.66
C PHE A 157 2.23 -9.49 16.47
N MET A 158 3.24 -10.27 16.11
CA MET A 158 3.63 -11.47 16.85
C MET A 158 4.06 -11.16 18.28
N GLN A 159 4.85 -10.08 18.47
CA GLN A 159 5.24 -9.62 19.82
C GLN A 159 4.04 -9.21 20.67
N LYS A 160 3.13 -8.40 20.11
CA LYS A 160 1.90 -7.95 20.83
C LYS A 160 0.99 -9.11 21.24
N THR A 161 0.93 -10.16 20.44
CA THR A 161 0.02 -11.30 20.67
C THR A 161 0.67 -12.49 21.38
N GLY A 162 1.97 -12.44 21.62
CA GLY A 162 2.74 -13.55 22.22
C GLY A 162 2.83 -14.79 21.32
N LYS A 163 2.56 -14.64 20.02
CA LYS A 163 2.65 -15.71 19.02
C LYS A 163 4.03 -15.73 18.35
N ARG A 164 4.35 -16.85 17.74
CA ARG A 164 5.50 -17.03 16.87
C ARG A 164 5.01 -17.37 15.46
N ILE A 165 5.83 -17.11 14.45
CA ILE A 165 5.56 -17.45 13.06
C ILE A 165 6.78 -18.15 12.47
N THR A 166 6.57 -19.22 11.70
CA THR A 166 7.66 -19.89 10.99
C THR A 166 8.17 -19.01 9.83
N ARG A 167 9.43 -19.19 9.44
CA ARG A 167 10.06 -18.37 8.41
C ARG A 167 9.37 -18.47 7.05
N ASP A 168 8.90 -19.66 6.69
CA ASP A 168 8.18 -19.93 5.45
C ASP A 168 6.75 -19.36 5.47
N ALA A 169 6.08 -19.37 6.62
CA ALA A 169 4.80 -18.68 6.83
C ALA A 169 4.96 -17.14 6.70
N MET A 170 5.99 -16.57 7.32
CA MET A 170 6.34 -15.15 7.19
C MET A 170 6.55 -14.77 5.72
N GLN A 171 7.36 -15.52 5.00
CA GLN A 171 7.63 -15.28 3.59
C GLN A 171 6.34 -15.40 2.76
N PHE A 172 5.51 -16.42 3.02
CA PHE A 172 4.22 -16.60 2.36
C PHE A 172 3.30 -15.39 2.55
N LEU A 173 3.19 -14.85 3.78
CA LEU A 173 2.38 -13.65 4.06
C LEU A 173 2.91 -12.43 3.31
N CYS A 174 4.23 -12.22 3.32
CA CYS A 174 4.85 -11.11 2.58
C CYS A 174 4.57 -11.18 1.07
N ASP A 175 4.53 -12.40 0.51
CA ASP A 175 4.34 -12.62 -0.93
C ASP A 175 2.85 -12.66 -1.34
N THR A 176 1.96 -13.10 -0.45
CA THR A 176 0.57 -13.42 -0.77
C THR A 176 -0.41 -12.32 -0.37
N VAL A 177 -0.20 -11.71 0.79
CA VAL A 177 -1.08 -10.63 1.26
C VAL A 177 -0.63 -9.34 0.59
N GLY A 178 -1.28 -8.94 -0.47
CA GLY A 178 -1.08 -7.65 -1.13
C GLY A 178 -1.77 -6.51 -0.37
N GLY A 179 -1.63 -5.30 -0.88
CA GLY A 179 -2.41 -4.16 -0.44
C GLY A 179 -1.85 -3.42 0.77
N ASP A 180 -2.75 -2.81 1.51
CA ASP A 180 -2.48 -1.93 2.63
C ASP A 180 -2.19 -2.67 3.96
N ALA A 181 -1.79 -1.91 4.97
CA ALA A 181 -1.51 -2.43 6.31
C ALA A 181 -2.75 -3.03 6.99
N GLY A 182 -3.95 -2.51 6.69
CA GLY A 182 -5.20 -3.01 7.24
C GLY A 182 -5.53 -4.42 6.75
N THR A 183 -5.32 -4.68 5.46
CA THR A 183 -5.46 -6.03 4.90
C THR A 183 -4.52 -7.00 5.59
N LEU A 184 -3.25 -6.64 5.77
CA LEU A 184 -2.29 -7.49 6.49
C LEU A 184 -2.71 -7.73 7.94
N ALA A 185 -3.11 -6.68 8.65
CA ALA A 185 -3.55 -6.78 10.05
C ALA A 185 -4.77 -7.70 10.20
N ASN A 186 -5.75 -7.60 9.28
CA ASN A 186 -6.91 -8.48 9.28
C ASN A 186 -6.55 -9.94 9.02
N GLU A 187 -5.62 -10.21 8.10
CA GLU A 187 -5.15 -11.58 7.84
C GLU A 187 -4.40 -12.15 9.05
N LEU A 188 -3.57 -11.34 9.72
CA LEU A 188 -2.87 -11.74 10.94
C LEU A 188 -3.83 -12.01 12.09
N GLU A 189 -4.88 -11.21 12.24
CA GLU A 189 -5.90 -11.42 13.26
C GLU A 189 -6.73 -12.69 13.00
N LYS A 190 -7.08 -12.97 11.74
CA LYS A 190 -7.72 -14.25 11.36
C LYS A 190 -6.84 -15.44 11.71
N LEU A 191 -5.55 -15.37 11.39
CA LEU A 191 -4.58 -16.42 11.75
C LEU A 191 -4.48 -16.61 13.26
N ARG A 192 -4.40 -15.51 14.04
CA ARG A 192 -4.38 -15.56 15.50
C ARG A 192 -5.61 -16.27 16.05
N CYS A 193 -6.79 -15.95 15.54
CA CYS A 193 -8.03 -16.59 15.94
C CYS A 193 -8.07 -18.08 15.54
N TYR A 194 -7.60 -18.42 14.34
CA TYR A 194 -7.60 -19.77 13.82
C TYR A 194 -6.70 -20.71 14.62
N VAL A 195 -5.46 -20.29 14.92
CA VAL A 195 -4.53 -21.12 15.69
C VAL A 195 -4.89 -21.17 17.18
N GLY A 196 -5.76 -20.30 17.67
CA GLY A 196 -6.27 -20.30 19.04
C GLY A 196 -5.16 -20.35 20.10
N ALA A 197 -5.12 -21.41 20.91
CA ALA A 197 -4.11 -21.60 21.97
C ALA A 197 -2.72 -21.99 21.42
N ASN A 198 -2.60 -22.44 20.18
CA ASN A 198 -1.30 -22.81 19.60
C ASN A 198 -0.37 -21.59 19.56
N PRO A 199 0.87 -21.69 20.11
CA PRO A 199 1.79 -20.56 20.18
C PRO A 199 2.46 -20.23 18.85
N GLU A 200 2.35 -21.07 17.81
CA GLU A 200 3.06 -20.95 16.56
C GLU A 200 2.10 -20.98 15.36
N ILE A 201 2.32 -20.05 14.40
CA ILE A 201 1.64 -19.98 13.11
C ILE A 201 2.54 -20.60 12.06
N THR A 202 2.02 -21.62 11.37
CA THR A 202 2.74 -22.39 10.35
C THR A 202 2.32 -22.00 8.92
N LEU A 203 3.09 -22.44 7.91
CA LEU A 203 2.73 -22.28 6.52
C LEU A 203 1.40 -22.97 6.16
N ALA A 204 1.07 -24.10 6.81
CA ALA A 204 -0.19 -24.80 6.61
C ALA A 204 -1.37 -23.90 7.04
N ASP A 205 -1.29 -23.33 8.25
CA ASP A 205 -2.32 -22.42 8.76
C ASP A 205 -2.53 -21.23 7.83
N CYS A 206 -1.42 -20.65 7.31
CA CYS A 206 -1.49 -19.55 6.35
C CYS A 206 -2.19 -19.96 5.05
N ARG A 207 -1.91 -21.16 4.53
CA ARG A 207 -2.54 -21.65 3.29
C ARG A 207 -4.04 -21.90 3.44
N ASP A 208 -4.48 -22.29 4.64
CA ASP A 208 -5.87 -22.61 4.93
C ASP A 208 -6.72 -21.34 5.14
N ILE A 209 -6.14 -20.29 5.74
CA ILE A 209 -6.91 -19.14 6.24
C ILE A 209 -6.68 -17.85 5.46
N VAL A 210 -5.44 -17.61 4.97
CA VAL A 210 -5.10 -16.34 4.32
C VAL A 210 -5.85 -16.18 3.00
N SER A 211 -6.62 -15.11 2.92
CA SER A 211 -7.31 -14.73 1.69
C SER A 211 -6.31 -14.15 0.69
N ARG A 212 -6.37 -14.66 -0.54
CA ARG A 212 -5.60 -14.08 -1.64
C ARG A 212 -6.34 -12.85 -2.15
N THR A 213 -5.65 -11.70 -2.20
CA THR A 213 -6.24 -10.53 -2.84
C THR A 213 -6.35 -10.73 -4.36
N PRO A 214 -7.31 -10.09 -5.03
CA PRO A 214 -7.43 -10.13 -6.49
C PRO A 214 -6.12 -9.75 -7.20
N GLU A 215 -5.38 -8.78 -6.65
CA GLU A 215 -4.08 -8.33 -7.18
C GLU A 215 -3.03 -9.44 -7.09
N THR A 216 -2.98 -10.16 -5.97
CA THR A 216 -2.05 -11.27 -5.77
C THR A 216 -2.36 -12.41 -6.74
N ILE A 217 -3.64 -12.76 -6.91
CA ILE A 217 -4.06 -13.79 -7.87
C ILE A 217 -3.68 -13.36 -9.29
N SER A 218 -3.92 -12.10 -9.66
CA SER A 218 -3.56 -11.54 -10.96
C SER A 218 -2.05 -11.59 -11.21
N TRP A 219 -1.23 -11.29 -10.21
CA TRP A 219 0.22 -11.38 -10.30
C TRP A 219 0.71 -12.83 -10.41
N GLU A 220 0.16 -13.75 -9.61
CA GLU A 220 0.46 -15.18 -9.73
C GLU A 220 0.06 -15.74 -11.12
N TYR A 221 -1.07 -15.27 -11.66
CA TYR A 221 -1.55 -15.65 -12.97
C TYR A 221 -0.61 -15.22 -14.09
N THR A 222 -0.23 -13.93 -14.10
CA THR A 222 0.73 -13.44 -15.10
C THR A 222 2.09 -14.13 -14.97
N GLY A 223 2.54 -14.41 -13.75
CA GLY A 223 3.75 -15.19 -13.48
C GLY A 223 3.67 -16.63 -13.99
N ALA A 224 2.55 -17.31 -13.79
CA ALA A 224 2.32 -18.67 -14.31
C ALA A 224 2.30 -18.69 -15.86
N VAL A 225 1.66 -17.69 -16.48
CA VAL A 225 1.64 -17.54 -17.95
C VAL A 225 3.05 -17.34 -18.49
N THR A 226 3.82 -16.44 -17.91
CA THR A 226 5.17 -16.10 -18.39
C THR A 226 6.20 -17.21 -18.11
N SER A 227 6.02 -17.99 -17.04
CA SER A 227 6.87 -19.14 -16.75
C SER A 227 6.52 -20.37 -17.60
N GLY A 228 5.35 -20.38 -18.25
CA GLY A 228 4.86 -21.49 -19.05
C GLY A 228 4.20 -22.62 -18.25
N ASP A 229 3.78 -22.32 -17.00
CA ASP A 229 3.00 -23.25 -16.18
C ASP A 229 1.51 -23.17 -16.56
N VAL A 230 1.17 -23.87 -17.63
CA VAL A 230 -0.17 -23.87 -18.22
C VAL A 230 -1.24 -24.32 -17.22
N GLN A 231 -0.97 -25.37 -16.42
CA GLN A 231 -1.96 -25.88 -15.47
C GLN A 231 -2.27 -24.88 -14.38
N ARG A 232 -1.23 -24.26 -13.81
CA ARG A 232 -1.39 -23.22 -12.79
C ARG A 232 -2.08 -21.99 -13.36
N ALA A 233 -1.69 -21.55 -14.56
CA ALA A 233 -2.29 -20.41 -15.22
C ALA A 233 -3.81 -20.61 -15.48
N LEU A 234 -4.23 -21.75 -16.02
CA LEU A 234 -5.64 -22.07 -16.26
C LEU A 234 -6.45 -22.13 -14.95
N ARG A 235 -5.88 -22.71 -13.88
CA ARG A 235 -6.54 -22.73 -12.56
C ARG A 235 -6.74 -21.32 -12.01
N LEU A 236 -5.73 -20.46 -12.09
CA LEU A 236 -5.80 -19.08 -11.61
C LEU A 236 -6.78 -18.24 -12.43
N ALA A 237 -6.82 -18.40 -13.75
CA ALA A 237 -7.83 -17.77 -14.60
C ALA A 237 -9.26 -18.17 -14.19
N GLY A 238 -9.49 -19.46 -13.91
CA GLY A 238 -10.77 -19.94 -13.39
C GLY A 238 -11.16 -19.34 -12.05
N ILE A 239 -10.21 -19.18 -11.12
CA ILE A 239 -10.43 -18.52 -9.82
C ILE A 239 -10.81 -17.05 -10.04
N MET A 240 -10.06 -16.31 -10.88
CA MET A 240 -10.35 -14.90 -11.17
C MET A 240 -11.76 -14.72 -11.75
N LEU A 241 -12.16 -15.54 -12.70
CA LEU A 241 -13.50 -15.49 -13.28
C LEU A 241 -14.60 -15.83 -12.25
N SER A 242 -14.38 -16.87 -11.43
CA SER A 242 -15.38 -17.27 -10.41
C SER A 242 -15.51 -16.25 -9.27
N SER A 243 -14.47 -15.45 -9.00
CA SER A 243 -14.53 -14.34 -8.05
C SER A 243 -15.10 -13.04 -8.63
N GLY A 244 -15.56 -13.05 -9.88
CA GLY A 244 -16.18 -11.90 -10.54
C GLY A 244 -15.18 -10.84 -11.03
N GLU A 245 -13.90 -11.22 -11.19
CA GLU A 245 -12.92 -10.30 -11.76
C GLU A 245 -13.29 -9.97 -13.22
N PRO A 246 -13.40 -8.69 -13.59
CA PRO A 246 -13.72 -8.31 -14.96
C PRO A 246 -12.69 -8.86 -15.94
N GLU A 247 -13.14 -9.56 -16.97
CA GLU A 247 -12.31 -10.19 -18.00
C GLU A 247 -11.36 -9.20 -18.69
N ILE A 248 -11.82 -7.96 -18.89
CA ILE A 248 -10.98 -6.89 -19.48
C ILE A 248 -9.81 -6.56 -18.57
N ARG A 249 -9.97 -6.61 -17.24
CA ARG A 249 -8.88 -6.40 -16.28
C ARG A 249 -7.87 -7.55 -16.34
N ILE A 250 -8.34 -8.79 -16.51
CA ILE A 250 -7.47 -9.97 -16.71
C ILE A 250 -6.62 -9.78 -17.97
N LEU A 251 -7.23 -9.38 -19.09
CA LEU A 251 -6.50 -9.10 -20.34
C LEU A 251 -5.50 -7.93 -20.18
N ALA A 252 -5.90 -6.86 -19.49
CA ALA A 252 -5.05 -5.71 -19.27
C ALA A 252 -3.80 -6.06 -18.44
N SER A 253 -3.93 -6.94 -17.43
CA SER A 253 -2.80 -7.42 -16.64
C SER A 253 -1.79 -8.19 -17.47
N LEU A 254 -2.26 -9.09 -18.35
CA LEU A 254 -1.42 -9.82 -19.30
C LEU A 254 -0.73 -8.90 -20.30
N ALA A 255 -1.48 -7.97 -20.89
CA ALA A 255 -0.94 -7.01 -21.85
C ALA A 255 0.16 -6.15 -21.19
N GLY A 256 -0.09 -5.66 -19.99
CA GLY A 256 0.87 -4.88 -19.22
C GLY A 256 2.17 -5.65 -18.94
N GLU A 257 2.07 -6.95 -18.63
CA GLU A 257 3.25 -7.77 -18.36
C GLU A 257 4.11 -7.98 -19.63
N PHE A 258 3.49 -8.33 -20.75
CA PHE A 258 4.23 -8.49 -22.01
C PHE A 258 4.77 -7.15 -22.55
N GLN A 259 4.06 -6.04 -22.35
CA GLN A 259 4.58 -4.70 -22.68
C GLN A 259 5.83 -4.34 -21.85
N LYS A 260 5.83 -4.65 -20.55
CA LYS A 260 7.01 -4.46 -19.70
C LYS A 260 8.20 -5.29 -20.20
N MET A 261 7.98 -6.51 -20.66
CA MET A 261 9.05 -7.35 -21.23
C MET A 261 9.63 -6.73 -22.50
N ILE A 262 8.79 -6.20 -23.40
CA ILE A 262 9.26 -5.48 -24.60
C ILE A 262 10.07 -4.24 -24.19
N GLN A 263 9.56 -3.41 -23.29
CA GLN A 263 10.27 -2.23 -22.80
C GLN A 263 11.62 -2.59 -22.18
N THR A 264 11.66 -3.70 -21.41
CA THR A 264 12.90 -4.21 -20.83
C THR A 264 13.91 -4.60 -21.91
N ARG A 265 13.47 -5.32 -22.95
CA ARG A 265 14.34 -5.70 -24.08
C ARG A 265 14.87 -4.49 -24.85
N LEU A 266 14.02 -3.49 -25.11
CA LEU A 266 14.45 -2.23 -25.71
C LEU A 266 15.49 -1.51 -24.84
N SER A 267 15.26 -1.45 -23.54
CA SER A 267 16.23 -0.88 -22.58
C SER A 267 17.55 -1.64 -22.53
N MET A 268 17.52 -2.96 -22.66
CA MET A 268 18.74 -3.78 -22.79
C MET A 268 19.50 -3.47 -24.08
N LEU A 269 18.79 -3.29 -25.21
CA LEU A 269 19.39 -2.95 -26.49
C LEU A 269 20.10 -1.59 -26.44
N GLU A 270 19.47 -0.58 -25.84
CA GLU A 270 20.08 0.75 -25.63
C GLU A 270 21.39 0.66 -24.85
N LEU A 271 21.44 -0.19 -23.81
CA LEU A 271 22.64 -0.38 -22.98
C LEU A 271 23.65 -1.36 -23.59
N GLY A 272 23.38 -1.95 -24.75
CA GLY A 272 24.24 -2.96 -25.39
C GLY A 272 24.28 -4.30 -24.66
N VAL A 273 23.31 -4.57 -23.75
CA VAL A 273 23.26 -5.80 -22.96
C VAL A 273 22.54 -6.88 -23.74
N LYS A 274 23.27 -7.86 -24.27
CA LYS A 274 22.69 -9.00 -25.00
C LYS A 274 22.29 -10.16 -24.08
N ARG A 275 23.12 -10.45 -23.07
CA ARG A 275 22.87 -11.51 -22.08
C ARG A 275 23.09 -10.95 -20.68
N PRO A 276 22.02 -10.75 -19.89
CA PRO A 276 22.17 -10.22 -18.55
C PRO A 276 22.76 -11.27 -17.62
N GLY A 277 23.66 -10.83 -16.74
CA GLY A 277 24.22 -11.61 -15.63
C GLY A 277 24.04 -10.86 -14.31
N PRO A 278 24.26 -11.50 -13.16
CA PRO A 278 24.05 -10.89 -11.85
C PRO A 278 24.78 -9.57 -11.64
N ASN A 279 25.97 -9.42 -12.24
CA ASN A 279 26.83 -8.24 -12.11
C ASN A 279 26.79 -7.29 -13.32
N THR A 280 26.01 -7.59 -14.36
CA THR A 280 25.99 -6.81 -15.61
C THR A 280 25.74 -5.34 -15.36
N PHE A 281 24.71 -4.99 -14.57
CA PHE A 281 24.30 -3.61 -14.35
C PHE A 281 25.17 -2.85 -13.34
N SER A 282 25.87 -3.54 -12.44
CA SER A 282 26.86 -2.93 -11.55
C SER A 282 28.17 -2.62 -12.27
N SER A 283 28.57 -3.46 -13.23
CA SER A 283 29.82 -3.35 -13.98
C SER A 283 29.69 -2.58 -15.30
N LEU A 284 28.53 -2.02 -15.63
CA LEU A 284 28.36 -1.19 -16.83
C LEU A 284 29.31 0.02 -16.80
N PRO A 285 30.02 0.30 -17.91
CA PRO A 285 30.88 1.46 -18.05
C PRO A 285 30.13 2.78 -17.80
N GLN A 286 30.82 3.77 -17.23
CA GLN A 286 30.20 5.02 -16.85
C GLN A 286 29.73 5.83 -18.07
N ASP A 287 30.46 5.78 -19.17
CA ASP A 287 30.12 6.41 -20.45
C ASP A 287 28.77 5.91 -21.00
N ILE A 288 28.46 4.62 -20.84
CA ILE A 288 27.15 4.06 -21.23
C ILE A 288 26.04 4.59 -20.31
N LYS A 289 26.29 4.65 -19.00
CA LYS A 289 25.32 5.19 -18.02
C LYS A 289 25.02 6.66 -18.29
N ASP A 290 26.04 7.44 -18.62
CA ASP A 290 25.93 8.87 -18.92
C ASP A 290 25.24 9.12 -20.26
N LYS A 291 25.39 8.20 -21.22
CA LYS A 291 24.70 8.29 -22.52
C LYS A 291 23.20 8.01 -22.43
N PHE A 292 22.76 7.17 -21.48
CA PHE A 292 21.37 6.78 -21.31
C PHE A 292 20.85 7.02 -19.87
N PRO A 293 20.89 8.25 -19.34
CA PRO A 293 20.58 8.55 -17.95
C PRO A 293 19.11 8.26 -17.58
N ASN A 294 18.24 8.21 -18.58
CA ASN A 294 16.82 7.94 -18.41
C ASN A 294 16.42 6.48 -18.59
N ASN A 295 17.37 5.59 -18.87
CA ASN A 295 17.07 4.17 -19.04
C ASN A 295 16.51 3.57 -17.73
N PRO A 296 15.32 2.93 -17.75
CA PRO A 296 14.65 2.42 -16.55
C PRO A 296 15.48 1.40 -15.77
N LEU A 297 16.32 0.62 -16.46
CA LEU A 297 17.16 -0.42 -15.83
C LEU A 297 18.30 0.15 -14.99
N LEU A 298 18.70 1.40 -15.23
CA LEU A 298 19.70 2.10 -14.43
C LEU A 298 19.12 2.77 -13.18
N LYS A 299 17.80 2.95 -13.13
CA LYS A 299 17.09 3.58 -11.99
C LYS A 299 16.71 2.61 -10.89
N ILE A 300 16.92 1.31 -11.10
CA ILE A 300 16.60 0.25 -10.15
C ILE A 300 17.87 -0.46 -9.66
N HIS A 301 17.76 -1.19 -8.55
CA HIS A 301 18.89 -1.94 -8.01
C HIS A 301 19.43 -2.94 -9.06
N PRO A 302 20.76 -3.04 -9.26
CA PRO A 302 21.37 -3.87 -10.32
C PRO A 302 20.91 -5.33 -10.34
N TYR A 303 20.76 -5.96 -9.19
CA TYR A 303 20.27 -7.33 -9.09
C TYR A 303 18.80 -7.46 -9.53
N ARG A 304 17.97 -6.46 -9.23
CA ARG A 304 16.59 -6.42 -9.70
C ARG A 304 16.52 -6.22 -11.21
N ALA A 305 17.35 -5.33 -11.75
CA ALA A 305 17.48 -5.14 -13.20
C ALA A 305 17.87 -6.47 -13.89
N PHE A 306 18.83 -7.20 -13.33
CA PHE A 306 19.20 -8.53 -13.82
C PHE A 306 18.01 -9.49 -13.87
N LYS A 307 17.23 -9.60 -12.77
CA LYS A 307 16.09 -10.53 -12.71
C LYS A 307 14.99 -10.20 -13.71
N ILE A 308 14.70 -8.93 -13.90
CA ILE A 308 13.70 -8.47 -14.90
C ILE A 308 14.18 -8.80 -16.32
N CYS A 309 15.46 -8.56 -16.59
CA CYS A 309 16.05 -8.87 -17.89
C CYS A 309 16.16 -10.37 -18.15
N GLU A 310 16.45 -11.18 -17.14
CA GLU A 310 16.46 -12.64 -17.22
C GLU A 310 15.07 -13.17 -17.62
N ALA A 311 14.00 -12.64 -17.05
CA ALA A 311 12.64 -13.00 -17.42
C ALA A 311 12.29 -12.58 -18.86
N ALA A 312 12.64 -11.34 -19.25
CA ALA A 312 12.38 -10.84 -20.60
C ALA A 312 13.20 -11.56 -21.69
N ALA A 313 14.38 -12.04 -21.35
CA ALA A 313 15.27 -12.76 -22.27
C ALA A 313 14.76 -14.17 -22.62
N GLN A 314 13.76 -14.71 -21.92
CA GLN A 314 13.15 -16.00 -22.24
C GLN A 314 12.31 -15.97 -23.52
N PHE A 315 11.97 -14.77 -24.01
CA PHE A 315 11.15 -14.56 -25.20
C PHE A 315 11.93 -13.81 -26.27
N ASN A 316 11.74 -14.16 -27.52
CA ASN A 316 12.22 -13.35 -28.64
C ASN A 316 11.19 -12.26 -29.00
N ASP A 317 11.57 -11.30 -29.87
CA ASP A 317 10.72 -10.14 -30.20
C ASP A 317 9.48 -10.54 -30.96
N GLN A 318 9.60 -11.55 -31.83
CA GLN A 318 8.47 -12.10 -32.61
C GLN A 318 7.45 -12.79 -31.67
N GLU A 319 7.92 -13.60 -30.72
CA GLU A 319 7.05 -14.26 -29.73
C GLU A 319 6.28 -13.23 -28.89
N LEU A 320 6.93 -12.15 -28.44
CA LEU A 320 6.28 -11.10 -27.69
C LEU A 320 5.21 -10.38 -28.53
N ALA A 321 5.50 -10.12 -29.80
CA ALA A 321 4.54 -9.51 -30.72
C ALA A 321 3.33 -10.43 -30.99
N GLU A 322 3.56 -11.73 -31.17
CA GLU A 322 2.51 -12.72 -31.35
C GLU A 322 1.61 -12.87 -30.11
N LYS A 323 2.22 -12.81 -28.89
CA LYS A 323 1.47 -12.85 -27.63
C LYS A 323 0.60 -11.62 -27.45
N LEU A 324 1.11 -10.40 -27.72
CA LEU A 324 0.30 -9.18 -27.71
C LEU A 324 -0.81 -9.19 -28.76
N SER A 325 -0.53 -9.72 -29.95
CA SER A 325 -1.55 -9.89 -30.99
C SER A 325 -2.67 -10.82 -30.52
N ALA A 326 -2.32 -11.93 -29.86
CA ALA A 326 -3.30 -12.86 -29.31
C ALA A 326 -4.19 -12.22 -28.23
N ILE A 327 -3.61 -11.39 -27.36
CA ILE A 327 -4.37 -10.64 -26.33
C ILE A 327 -5.33 -9.66 -27.01
N ARG A 328 -4.88 -8.91 -28.03
CA ARG A 328 -5.73 -8.01 -28.81
C ARG A 328 -6.91 -8.74 -29.46
N ASP A 329 -6.65 -9.90 -30.02
CA ASP A 329 -7.68 -10.69 -30.73
C ASP A 329 -8.70 -11.25 -29.74
N ALA A 330 -8.26 -11.70 -28.54
CA ALA A 330 -9.14 -12.10 -27.46
C ALA A 330 -9.99 -10.91 -26.94
N TYR A 331 -9.39 -9.72 -26.78
CA TYR A 331 -10.13 -8.52 -26.43
C TYR A 331 -11.24 -8.20 -27.44
N ARG A 332 -10.94 -8.27 -28.75
CA ARG A 332 -11.94 -8.06 -29.81
C ARG A 332 -13.06 -9.08 -29.71
N ALA A 333 -12.73 -10.36 -29.50
CA ALA A 333 -13.73 -11.42 -29.35
C ALA A 333 -14.67 -11.17 -28.16
N LEU A 334 -14.14 -10.74 -27.00
CA LEU A 334 -14.94 -10.42 -25.82
C LEU A 334 -15.88 -9.24 -26.07
N VAL A 335 -15.37 -8.14 -26.67
CA VAL A 335 -16.16 -6.92 -26.92
C VAL A 335 -17.22 -7.13 -28.00
N SER A 336 -16.94 -7.96 -29.01
CA SER A 336 -17.90 -8.26 -30.10
C SER A 336 -18.92 -9.34 -29.77
N GLY A 337 -18.87 -9.94 -28.56
CA GLY A 337 -19.75 -11.06 -28.20
C GLY A 337 -19.45 -12.34 -28.97
N GLY A 338 -18.21 -12.52 -29.42
CA GLY A 338 -17.78 -13.63 -30.30
C GLY A 338 -17.61 -14.99 -29.62
N GLY A 339 -18.15 -15.19 -28.40
CA GLY A 339 -18.09 -16.48 -27.73
C GLY A 339 -18.23 -16.40 -26.22
N GLU A 340 -18.18 -17.55 -25.55
CA GLU A 340 -18.22 -17.62 -24.10
C GLU A 340 -16.90 -17.08 -23.52
N THR A 341 -17.00 -16.09 -22.62
CA THR A 341 -15.87 -15.40 -21.98
C THR A 341 -14.83 -16.37 -21.41
N ARG A 342 -15.29 -17.41 -20.72
CA ARG A 342 -14.42 -18.41 -20.11
C ARG A 342 -13.58 -19.15 -21.15
N ILE A 343 -14.21 -19.58 -22.26
CA ILE A 343 -13.53 -20.31 -23.34
C ILE A 343 -12.47 -19.42 -24.00
N ILE A 344 -12.80 -18.15 -24.26
CA ILE A 344 -11.86 -17.19 -24.85
C ILE A 344 -10.63 -17.02 -23.96
N LEU A 345 -10.82 -16.85 -22.64
CA LEU A 345 -9.72 -16.67 -21.70
C LEU A 345 -8.90 -17.94 -21.49
N GLU A 346 -9.52 -19.12 -21.45
CA GLU A 346 -8.80 -20.40 -21.34
C GLU A 346 -7.95 -20.66 -22.60
N GLN A 347 -8.49 -20.42 -23.78
CA GLN A 347 -7.74 -20.55 -25.05
C GLN A 347 -6.58 -19.55 -25.12
N LEU A 348 -6.82 -18.30 -24.74
CA LEU A 348 -5.77 -17.28 -24.66
C LEU A 348 -4.67 -17.70 -23.69
N THR A 349 -5.04 -18.10 -22.46
CA THR A 349 -4.12 -18.53 -21.41
C THR A 349 -3.23 -19.68 -21.90
N PHE A 350 -3.84 -20.68 -22.52
CA PHE A 350 -3.11 -21.80 -23.12
C PHE A 350 -2.12 -21.32 -24.21
N LYS A 351 -2.57 -20.46 -25.12
CA LYS A 351 -1.74 -19.91 -26.20
C LYS A 351 -0.56 -19.09 -25.67
N LEU A 352 -0.79 -18.29 -24.63
CA LEU A 352 0.25 -17.44 -24.03
C LEU A 352 1.25 -18.23 -23.20
N ALA A 353 0.79 -19.21 -22.43
CA ALA A 353 1.66 -20.00 -21.56
C ALA A 353 2.45 -21.07 -22.33
N LYS A 354 2.01 -21.46 -23.54
CA LYS A 354 2.76 -22.40 -24.37
C LYS A 354 4.08 -21.76 -24.82
N LYS A 355 5.21 -22.34 -24.38
CA LYS A 355 6.53 -21.97 -24.89
C LYS A 355 6.75 -22.64 -26.25
N HIS A 356 7.14 -21.88 -27.25
CA HIS A 356 7.71 -22.47 -28.46
C HIS A 356 9.07 -23.07 -28.10
N ARG A 357 9.16 -24.39 -28.04
CA ARG A 357 10.47 -25.07 -27.99
C ARG A 357 11.06 -24.98 -29.40
N TYR A 358 12.11 -24.18 -29.57
CA TYR A 358 13.02 -24.31 -30.68
C TYR A 358 14.13 -25.26 -30.30
#